data_6be46674750a4ffddfaeb696ff2c7ad9
#
_entry.id   6be46674750a4ffddfaeb696ff2c7ad9
#
_cell.length_a   1.000
_cell.length_b   1.000
_cell.length_c   1.000
_cell.angle_alpha   90.00
_cell.angle_beta   90.00
_cell.angle_gamma   90.00
#
_symmetry.space_group_name_H-M   'P 1'
#
loop_
_entity.id
_entity.type
_entity.pdbx_description
1 polymer ?
#
loop_
_entity_poly.entity_id
_entity_poly.type
_entity_poly.pdbx_seq_one_letter_code
_entity_poly.pdbx_strand_id
1 'polypeptide(L)'
;MYNIEALQNRKHRKLLLSAGISWMFDAMDVGLISFIIAALKVEWELSSEQVGLFTSINSIGMVFGAAFAGTLADRYGRKAVLLWTLLLFSAASGLSALAASFAVLCLLRFFAGVGLGGELPVASTLVSESVPAKERGRVVVLLESFWAGGWIASALIAYFVMPRYGWQSGFLIGALPALYAIYLRTSIQDPPRFKERRTERNEPLLRKFKSVWTAEYRRSTIMLWILWFTVVFSYYGMFLWLPTVMVMKGFSLVKSFQYVLIMTLAQLPGYFTAAYFIERFGRKFVLVSYLLLTALFAVWFGSAASAGSLIAAGIGLSFFNLGAWGGMYAYTPELYPTKFRSTGTGLAASFGRVGGVIAPFLVGWLIARDVSIPAVFILFFASIVVGALAVWLLGTETKGRELAD
;
A
#
# COMPACT_ATOMS: atom_id res chain seq x y z
N MET A 1 -25.15 -1.00 -13.38
CA MET A 1 -23.91 -1.46 -14.03
C MET A 1 -23.28 -0.26 -14.69
N TYR A 2 -22.17 0.22 -14.17
CA TYR A 2 -21.53 1.45 -14.68
C TYR A 2 -20.72 1.12 -15.93
N ASN A 3 -21.16 1.65 -17.06
CA ASN A 3 -20.46 1.53 -18.33
C ASN A 3 -19.20 2.45 -18.25
N ILE A 4 -18.04 1.86 -18.03
CA ILE A 4 -16.76 2.57 -18.06
C ILE A 4 -16.28 2.48 -19.52
N GLU A 5 -16.45 3.56 -20.29
CA GLU A 5 -16.07 3.62 -21.71
C GLU A 5 -14.59 3.26 -21.92
N ALA A 6 -13.71 3.66 -20.98
CA ALA A 6 -12.30 3.27 -21.02
C ALA A 6 -12.09 1.74 -20.99
N LEU A 7 -12.95 0.97 -20.32
CA LEU A 7 -12.86 -0.49 -20.30
C LEU A 7 -13.40 -1.16 -21.56
N GLN A 8 -14.17 -0.47 -22.38
CA GLN A 8 -14.59 -0.96 -23.70
C GLN A 8 -13.43 -0.90 -24.68
N ASN A 9 -12.48 0.02 -24.48
CA ASN A 9 -11.28 0.07 -25.30
C ASN A 9 -10.30 -1.04 -24.90
N ARG A 10 -10.04 -1.98 -25.83
CA ARG A 10 -9.14 -3.12 -25.62
C ARG A 10 -7.74 -2.71 -25.15
N LYS A 11 -7.24 -1.56 -25.61
CA LYS A 11 -5.91 -1.04 -25.21
C LYS A 11 -5.90 -0.57 -23.75
N HIS A 12 -6.92 0.19 -23.30
CA HIS A 12 -7.02 0.66 -21.92
C HIS A 12 -7.25 -0.50 -20.95
N ARG A 13 -8.11 -1.46 -21.32
CA ARG A 13 -8.33 -2.67 -20.53
C ARG A 13 -7.04 -3.49 -20.38
N LYS A 14 -6.29 -3.69 -21.47
CA LYS A 14 -5.00 -4.40 -21.42
C LYS A 14 -4.01 -3.67 -20.53
N LEU A 15 -3.93 -2.34 -20.62
CA LEU A 15 -3.04 -1.52 -19.78
C LEU A 15 -3.42 -1.62 -18.29
N LEU A 16 -4.72 -1.48 -17.95
CA LEU A 16 -5.19 -1.59 -16.58
C LEU A 16 -4.90 -2.97 -16.00
N LEU A 17 -5.18 -4.04 -16.75
CA LEU A 17 -4.89 -5.40 -16.30
C LEU A 17 -3.38 -5.62 -16.13
N SER A 18 -2.56 -5.14 -17.07
CA SER A 18 -1.11 -5.29 -16.97
C SER A 18 -0.53 -4.51 -15.78
N ALA A 19 -0.93 -3.26 -15.57
CA ALA A 19 -0.50 -2.48 -14.43
C ALA A 19 -1.09 -3.02 -13.11
N GLY A 20 -2.33 -3.48 -13.13
CA GLY A 20 -3.00 -4.07 -11.96
C GLY A 20 -2.36 -5.38 -11.51
N ILE A 21 -2.00 -6.27 -12.43
CA ILE A 21 -1.29 -7.51 -12.09
C ILE A 21 0.10 -7.20 -11.52
N SER A 22 0.82 -6.23 -12.08
CA SER A 22 2.08 -5.76 -11.51
C SER A 22 1.88 -5.28 -10.07
N TRP A 23 0.90 -4.41 -9.86
CA TRP A 23 0.51 -3.90 -8.55
C TRP A 23 0.07 -5.00 -7.56
N MET A 24 -0.59 -6.04 -8.06
CA MET A 24 -0.94 -7.23 -7.28
C MET A 24 0.31 -8.00 -6.83
N PHE A 25 1.34 -8.10 -7.65
CA PHE A 25 2.61 -8.73 -7.27
C PHE A 25 3.34 -7.94 -6.18
N ASP A 26 3.34 -6.61 -6.25
CA ASP A 26 3.91 -5.76 -5.21
C ASP A 26 3.20 -5.99 -3.87
N ALA A 27 1.87 -5.96 -3.89
CA ALA A 27 1.05 -6.22 -2.71
C ALA A 27 1.24 -7.64 -2.17
N MET A 28 1.44 -8.61 -3.05
CA MET A 28 1.71 -10.01 -2.69
C MET A 28 3.07 -10.13 -1.97
N ASP A 29 4.13 -9.49 -2.47
CA ASP A 29 5.45 -9.54 -1.81
C ASP A 29 5.39 -8.86 -0.44
N VAL A 30 4.77 -7.68 -0.34
CA VAL A 30 4.56 -6.99 0.95
C VAL A 30 3.73 -7.84 1.92
N GLY A 31 2.67 -8.48 1.45
CA GLY A 31 1.86 -9.38 2.27
C GLY A 31 2.64 -10.62 2.72
N LEU A 32 3.43 -11.25 1.84
CA LEU A 32 4.25 -12.41 2.16
C LEU A 32 5.26 -12.13 3.28
N ILE A 33 5.82 -10.91 3.36
CA ILE A 33 6.72 -10.50 4.44
C ILE A 33 6.05 -10.73 5.81
N SER A 34 4.76 -10.38 5.96
CA SER A 34 4.06 -10.51 7.24
C SER A 34 3.90 -11.96 7.69
N PHE A 35 3.68 -12.88 6.76
CA PHE A 35 3.56 -14.31 7.04
C PHE A 35 4.92 -14.97 7.25
N ILE A 36 5.90 -14.62 6.42
CA ILE A 36 7.25 -15.16 6.51
C ILE A 36 7.93 -14.77 7.81
N ILE A 37 7.81 -13.49 8.23
CA ILE A 37 8.42 -13.05 9.49
C ILE A 37 7.77 -13.71 10.71
N ALA A 38 6.47 -14.04 10.64
CA ALA A 38 5.81 -14.80 11.69
C ALA A 38 6.36 -16.25 11.78
N ALA A 39 6.66 -16.87 10.63
CA ALA A 39 7.31 -18.18 10.59
C ALA A 39 8.76 -18.10 11.10
N LEU A 40 9.54 -17.12 10.65
CA LEU A 40 10.93 -16.90 11.09
C LEU A 40 11.03 -16.56 12.57
N LYS A 41 10.04 -15.83 13.13
CA LYS A 41 9.99 -15.56 14.57
C LYS A 41 9.96 -16.85 15.37
N VAL A 42 9.25 -17.87 14.89
CA VAL A 42 9.17 -19.18 15.53
C VAL A 42 10.40 -20.03 15.25
N GLU A 43 10.86 -20.10 14.00
CA GLU A 43 11.93 -21.00 13.57
C GLU A 43 13.33 -20.50 13.95
N TRP A 44 13.57 -19.17 13.85
CA TRP A 44 14.86 -18.54 14.16
C TRP A 44 14.85 -17.85 15.54
N GLU A 45 13.77 -17.98 16.32
CA GLU A 45 13.59 -17.38 17.65
C GLU A 45 13.84 -15.87 17.66
N LEU A 46 13.37 -15.16 16.60
CA LEU A 46 13.61 -13.73 16.44
C LEU A 46 12.96 -12.91 17.55
N SER A 47 13.70 -11.94 18.08
CA SER A 47 13.16 -10.95 18.99
C SER A 47 12.10 -10.06 18.29
N SER A 48 11.21 -9.44 19.08
CA SER A 48 10.21 -8.52 18.52
C SER A 48 10.85 -7.29 17.88
N GLU A 49 12.01 -6.84 18.36
CA GLU A 49 12.80 -5.78 17.72
C GLU A 49 13.31 -6.20 16.34
N GLN A 50 13.81 -7.43 16.20
CA GLN A 50 14.24 -7.98 14.91
C GLN A 50 13.08 -8.10 13.92
N VAL A 51 11.90 -8.54 14.38
CA VAL A 51 10.67 -8.56 13.56
C VAL A 51 10.31 -7.15 13.07
N GLY A 52 10.32 -6.17 13.96
CA GLY A 52 10.05 -4.77 13.62
C GLY A 52 11.09 -4.20 12.65
N LEU A 53 12.38 -4.47 12.86
CA LEU A 53 13.45 -4.04 11.97
C LEU A 53 13.28 -4.64 10.57
N PHE A 54 13.04 -5.93 10.47
CA PHE A 54 12.87 -6.63 9.20
C PHE A 54 11.72 -6.08 8.35
N THR A 55 10.57 -5.84 8.97
CA THR A 55 9.41 -5.27 8.29
C THR A 55 9.62 -3.82 7.88
N SER A 56 10.35 -3.03 8.68
CA SER A 56 10.66 -1.63 8.37
C SER A 56 11.73 -1.47 7.31
N ILE A 57 12.72 -2.36 7.22
CA ILE A 57 13.83 -2.23 6.28
C ILE A 57 13.36 -2.32 4.83
N ASN A 58 12.33 -3.11 4.56
CA ASN A 58 11.68 -3.17 3.26
C ASN A 58 11.03 -1.81 2.91
N SER A 59 10.33 -1.21 3.87
CA SER A 59 9.72 0.12 3.70
C SER A 59 10.75 1.24 3.51
N ILE A 60 11.91 1.15 4.18
CA ILE A 60 13.05 2.05 3.95
C ILE A 60 13.54 1.91 2.50
N GLY A 61 13.74 0.68 2.01
CA GLY A 61 14.06 0.42 0.62
C GLY A 61 13.06 1.06 -0.35
N MET A 62 11.76 0.96 -0.06
CA MET A 62 10.71 1.58 -0.89
C MET A 62 10.81 3.11 -0.96
N VAL A 63 11.21 3.79 0.11
CA VAL A 63 11.46 5.25 0.10
C VAL A 63 12.59 5.60 -0.87
N PHE A 64 13.71 4.87 -0.81
CA PHE A 64 14.81 5.06 -1.75
C PHE A 64 14.40 4.76 -3.20
N GLY A 65 13.72 3.65 -3.42
CA GLY A 65 13.22 3.28 -4.76
C GLY A 65 12.31 4.35 -5.36
N ALA A 66 11.34 4.84 -4.60
CA ALA A 66 10.45 5.91 -5.04
C ALA A 66 11.18 7.22 -5.37
N ALA A 67 12.22 7.58 -4.60
CA ALA A 67 13.00 8.78 -4.82
C ALA A 67 13.81 8.73 -6.13
N PHE A 68 14.39 7.57 -6.45
CA PHE A 68 15.24 7.42 -7.64
C PHE A 68 14.46 7.04 -8.90
N ALA A 69 13.40 6.25 -8.80
CA ALA A 69 12.68 5.74 -9.96
C ALA A 69 12.05 6.85 -10.81
N GLY A 70 11.53 7.91 -10.17
CA GLY A 70 10.97 9.05 -10.90
C GLY A 70 12.00 9.72 -11.81
N THR A 71 13.21 9.98 -11.29
CA THR A 71 14.29 10.59 -12.06
C THR A 71 14.83 9.68 -13.16
N LEU A 72 14.92 8.38 -12.87
CA LEU A 72 15.32 7.37 -13.85
C LEU A 72 14.27 7.20 -14.95
N ALA A 73 12.98 7.20 -14.59
CA ALA A 73 11.88 7.10 -15.54
C ALA A 73 11.81 8.30 -16.48
N ASP A 74 12.17 9.48 -16.00
CA ASP A 74 12.26 10.68 -16.82
C ASP A 74 13.43 10.63 -17.82
N ARG A 75 14.52 9.94 -17.46
CA ARG A 75 15.72 9.82 -18.29
C ARG A 75 15.66 8.65 -19.27
N TYR A 76 15.26 7.47 -18.79
CA TYR A 76 15.33 6.21 -19.55
C TYR A 76 13.98 5.73 -20.09
N GLY A 77 12.88 6.40 -19.73
CA GLY A 77 11.53 5.98 -20.07
C GLY A 77 10.88 5.15 -18.97
N ARG A 78 9.56 5.22 -18.91
CA ARG A 78 8.76 4.59 -17.84
C ARG A 78 8.77 3.08 -17.95
N LYS A 79 8.70 2.56 -19.17
CA LYS A 79 8.77 1.12 -19.45
C LYS A 79 10.06 0.49 -18.96
N ALA A 80 11.21 1.12 -19.26
CA ALA A 80 12.51 0.59 -18.87
C ALA A 80 12.66 0.53 -17.35
N VAL A 81 12.26 1.59 -16.64
CA VAL A 81 12.34 1.65 -15.17
C VAL A 81 11.39 0.65 -14.54
N LEU A 82 10.17 0.52 -15.04
CA LEU A 82 9.22 -0.49 -14.55
C LEU A 82 9.80 -1.91 -14.66
N LEU A 83 10.46 -2.23 -15.77
CA LEU A 83 11.10 -3.54 -15.94
C LEU A 83 12.28 -3.75 -14.99
N TRP A 84 13.13 -2.74 -14.80
CA TRP A 84 14.28 -2.86 -13.90
C TRP A 84 13.86 -2.99 -12.44
N THR A 85 12.85 -2.22 -12.00
CA THR A 85 12.34 -2.30 -10.64
C THR A 85 11.70 -3.66 -10.36
N LEU A 86 10.92 -4.18 -11.30
CA LEU A 86 10.30 -5.50 -11.23
C LEU A 86 11.36 -6.63 -11.17
N LEU A 87 12.40 -6.56 -12.00
CA LEU A 87 13.49 -7.53 -11.98
C LEU A 87 14.31 -7.45 -10.68
N LEU A 88 14.58 -6.24 -10.19
CA LEU A 88 15.33 -6.04 -8.95
C LEU A 88 14.60 -6.67 -7.75
N PHE A 89 13.31 -6.35 -7.57
CA PHE A 89 12.59 -6.90 -6.42
C PHE A 89 12.39 -8.41 -6.55
N SER A 90 12.11 -8.92 -7.75
CA SER A 90 11.93 -10.36 -7.97
C SER A 90 13.22 -11.15 -7.70
N ALA A 91 14.36 -10.64 -8.17
CA ALA A 91 15.65 -11.25 -7.90
C ALA A 91 16.00 -11.22 -6.40
N ALA A 92 15.82 -10.08 -5.74
CA ALA A 92 16.04 -9.93 -4.31
C ALA A 92 15.09 -10.83 -3.49
N SER A 93 13.83 -10.96 -3.90
CA SER A 93 12.85 -11.85 -3.26
C SER A 93 13.29 -13.32 -3.42
N GLY A 94 13.61 -13.76 -4.63
CA GLY A 94 14.08 -15.13 -4.87
C GLY A 94 15.36 -15.47 -4.10
N LEU A 95 16.36 -14.57 -4.09
CA LEU A 95 17.59 -14.74 -3.33
C LEU A 95 17.35 -14.78 -1.81
N SER A 96 16.30 -14.13 -1.31
CA SER A 96 15.92 -14.18 0.10
C SER A 96 15.59 -15.59 0.57
N ALA A 97 15.10 -16.46 -0.33
CA ALA A 97 14.86 -17.87 -0.01
C ALA A 97 16.14 -18.64 0.36
N LEU A 98 17.31 -18.16 -0.08
CA LEU A 98 18.62 -18.75 0.17
C LEU A 98 19.37 -18.08 1.33
N ALA A 99 18.74 -17.12 2.01
CA ALA A 99 19.39 -16.38 3.08
C ALA A 99 19.69 -17.29 4.29
N ALA A 100 20.97 -17.39 4.65
CA ALA A 100 21.43 -18.20 5.78
C ALA A 100 21.53 -17.38 7.09
N SER A 101 21.31 -16.07 7.07
CA SER A 101 21.37 -15.23 8.25
C SER A 101 20.36 -14.07 8.18
N PHE A 102 19.97 -13.58 9.35
CA PHE A 102 19.07 -12.44 9.48
C PHE A 102 19.61 -11.18 8.78
N ALA A 103 20.91 -10.91 8.88
CA ALA A 103 21.54 -9.74 8.26
C ALA A 103 21.47 -9.80 6.72
N VAL A 104 21.77 -10.95 6.12
CA VAL A 104 21.65 -11.16 4.67
C VAL A 104 20.19 -11.01 4.24
N LEU A 105 19.27 -11.57 4.99
CA LEU A 105 17.84 -11.46 4.71
C LEU A 105 17.38 -10.01 4.74
N CYS A 106 17.79 -9.22 5.73
CA CYS A 106 17.49 -7.79 5.81
C CYS A 106 18.06 -7.01 4.62
N LEU A 107 19.30 -7.29 4.22
CA LEU A 107 19.93 -6.64 3.07
C LEU A 107 19.16 -6.93 1.77
N LEU A 108 18.78 -8.17 1.55
CA LEU A 108 17.96 -8.56 0.39
C LEU A 108 16.57 -7.91 0.42
N ARG A 109 15.95 -7.78 1.60
CA ARG A 109 14.67 -7.10 1.76
C ARG A 109 14.76 -5.59 1.50
N PHE A 110 15.90 -4.96 1.84
CA PHE A 110 16.13 -3.57 1.45
C PHE A 110 16.12 -3.41 -0.07
N PHE A 111 16.86 -4.24 -0.81
CA PHE A 111 16.89 -4.19 -2.28
C PHE A 111 15.54 -4.56 -2.92
N ALA A 112 14.82 -5.53 -2.36
CA ALA A 112 13.45 -5.81 -2.78
C ALA A 112 12.56 -4.57 -2.60
N GLY A 113 12.66 -3.91 -1.46
CA GLY A 113 11.98 -2.64 -1.20
C GLY A 113 12.33 -1.55 -2.21
N VAL A 114 13.60 -1.38 -2.57
CA VAL A 114 14.02 -0.42 -3.62
C VAL A 114 13.32 -0.71 -4.94
N GLY A 115 13.21 -1.96 -5.34
CA GLY A 115 12.44 -2.36 -6.53
C GLY A 115 10.96 -1.98 -6.41
N LEU A 116 10.29 -2.45 -5.36
CA LEU A 116 8.86 -2.21 -5.11
C LEU A 116 8.52 -0.71 -5.03
N GLY A 117 9.33 0.08 -4.32
CA GLY A 117 9.09 1.52 -4.16
C GLY A 117 9.18 2.29 -5.47
N GLY A 118 9.98 1.82 -6.42
CA GLY A 118 10.14 2.43 -7.73
C GLY A 118 9.00 2.13 -8.70
N GLU A 119 8.31 1.01 -8.55
CA GLU A 119 7.27 0.56 -9.46
C GLU A 119 6.00 1.42 -9.38
N LEU A 120 5.53 1.72 -8.19
CA LEU A 120 4.27 2.39 -7.93
C LEU A 120 4.12 3.76 -8.62
N PRO A 121 5.06 4.71 -8.47
CA PRO A 121 4.94 6.02 -9.09
C PRO A 121 4.91 5.94 -10.62
N VAL A 122 5.60 4.95 -11.19
CA VAL A 122 5.71 4.75 -12.64
C VAL A 122 4.43 4.14 -13.19
N ALA A 123 3.89 3.10 -12.55
CA ALA A 123 2.67 2.41 -12.98
C ALA A 123 1.42 3.32 -12.89
N SER A 124 1.25 4.03 -11.76
CA SER A 124 0.12 4.95 -11.57
C SER A 124 0.13 6.11 -12.56
N THR A 125 1.32 6.67 -12.84
CA THR A 125 1.49 7.72 -13.85
C THR A 125 1.14 7.19 -15.24
N LEU A 126 1.63 6.00 -15.61
CA LEU A 126 1.36 5.38 -16.89
C LEU A 126 -0.13 5.18 -17.13
N VAL A 127 -0.85 4.65 -16.15
CA VAL A 127 -2.31 4.44 -16.22
C VAL A 127 -3.05 5.78 -16.30
N SER A 128 -2.71 6.73 -15.43
CA SER A 128 -3.40 8.03 -15.35
C SER A 128 -3.24 8.89 -16.63
N GLU A 129 -2.10 8.77 -17.31
CA GLU A 129 -1.85 9.49 -18.57
C GLU A 129 -2.50 8.81 -19.79
N SER A 130 -2.85 7.53 -19.67
CA SER A 130 -3.41 6.74 -20.76
C SER A 130 -4.92 6.72 -20.81
N VAL A 131 -5.60 7.19 -19.73
CA VAL A 131 -7.07 7.11 -19.57
C VAL A 131 -7.68 8.53 -19.62
N PRO A 132 -8.89 8.70 -20.23
CA PRO A 132 -9.60 9.98 -20.25
C PRO A 132 -9.80 10.56 -18.85
N ALA A 133 -9.69 11.89 -18.71
CA ALA A 133 -9.78 12.57 -17.42
C ALA A 133 -11.06 12.25 -16.64
N LYS A 134 -12.19 12.11 -17.34
CA LYS A 134 -13.53 11.82 -16.77
C LYS A 134 -13.60 10.47 -16.04
N GLU A 135 -12.79 9.47 -16.46
CA GLU A 135 -12.84 8.11 -15.92
C GLU A 135 -11.62 7.76 -15.07
N ARG A 136 -10.65 8.67 -15.00
CA ARG A 136 -9.36 8.46 -14.34
C ARG A 136 -9.50 8.02 -12.88
N GLY A 137 -10.38 8.68 -12.10
CA GLY A 137 -10.62 8.35 -10.71
C GLY A 137 -11.10 6.89 -10.51
N ARG A 138 -12.07 6.46 -11.32
CA ARG A 138 -12.59 5.07 -11.27
C ARG A 138 -11.54 4.04 -11.64
N VAL A 139 -10.75 4.34 -12.66
CA VAL A 139 -9.68 3.42 -13.11
C VAL A 139 -8.59 3.31 -12.06
N VAL A 140 -8.26 4.38 -11.34
CA VAL A 140 -7.32 4.36 -10.22
C VAL A 140 -7.87 3.51 -9.06
N VAL A 141 -9.15 3.64 -8.69
CA VAL A 141 -9.75 2.77 -7.65
C VAL A 141 -9.74 1.30 -8.06
N LEU A 142 -10.00 1.01 -9.34
CA LEU A 142 -9.88 -0.36 -9.85
C LEU A 142 -8.44 -0.87 -9.82
N LEU A 143 -7.46 -0.03 -10.12
CA LEU A 143 -6.04 -0.36 -9.97
C LEU A 143 -5.70 -0.68 -8.52
N GLU A 144 -6.17 0.15 -7.58
CA GLU A 144 -5.94 -0.07 -6.13
C GLU A 144 -6.59 -1.37 -5.62
N SER A 145 -7.70 -1.83 -6.19
CA SER A 145 -8.32 -3.10 -5.78
C SER A 145 -7.44 -4.33 -6.01
N PHE A 146 -6.48 -4.27 -6.95
CA PHE A 146 -5.47 -5.32 -7.14
C PHE A 146 -4.54 -5.50 -5.94
N TRP A 147 -4.39 -4.46 -5.10
CA TRP A 147 -3.67 -4.54 -3.84
C TRP A 147 -4.28 -5.61 -2.91
N ALA A 148 -5.61 -5.59 -2.75
CA ALA A 148 -6.31 -6.62 -1.98
C ALA A 148 -6.12 -8.01 -2.59
N GLY A 149 -6.11 -8.12 -3.93
CA GLY A 149 -5.80 -9.36 -4.63
C GLY A 149 -4.43 -9.93 -4.27
N GLY A 150 -3.41 -9.06 -4.18
CA GLY A 150 -2.05 -9.44 -3.77
C GLY A 150 -1.99 -9.95 -2.32
N TRP A 151 -2.66 -9.27 -1.39
CA TRP A 151 -2.75 -9.74 0.00
C TRP A 151 -3.48 -11.08 0.12
N ILE A 152 -4.56 -11.29 -0.62
CA ILE A 152 -5.25 -12.59 -0.67
C ILE A 152 -4.32 -13.67 -1.23
N ALA A 153 -3.59 -13.38 -2.30
CA ALA A 153 -2.63 -14.31 -2.87
C ALA A 153 -1.53 -14.68 -1.86
N SER A 154 -0.97 -13.71 -1.14
CA SER A 154 0.03 -13.96 -0.10
C SER A 154 -0.52 -14.82 1.05
N ALA A 155 -1.76 -14.57 1.48
CA ALA A 155 -2.41 -15.35 2.53
C ALA A 155 -2.71 -16.79 2.08
N LEU A 156 -3.10 -16.99 0.81
CA LEU A 156 -3.28 -18.33 0.22
C LEU A 156 -1.96 -19.10 0.16
N ILE A 157 -0.87 -18.44 -0.28
CA ILE A 157 0.48 -19.03 -0.31
C ILE A 157 0.90 -19.41 1.11
N ALA A 158 0.71 -18.50 2.08
CA ALA A 158 1.07 -18.75 3.46
C ALA A 158 0.29 -19.93 4.06
N TYR A 159 -1.00 -20.04 3.77
CA TYR A 159 -1.84 -21.10 4.34
C TYR A 159 -1.65 -22.47 3.67
N PHE A 160 -1.55 -22.52 2.35
CA PHE A 160 -1.52 -23.79 1.61
C PHE A 160 -0.12 -24.28 1.27
N VAL A 161 0.84 -23.38 1.05
CA VAL A 161 2.18 -23.71 0.52
C VAL A 161 3.22 -23.74 1.63
N MET A 162 3.32 -22.66 2.43
CA MET A 162 4.38 -22.52 3.44
C MET A 162 4.38 -23.64 4.50
N PRO A 163 3.24 -24.19 4.98
CA PRO A 163 3.27 -25.28 5.96
C PRO A 163 3.89 -26.58 5.43
N ARG A 164 3.92 -26.76 4.11
CA ARG A 164 4.47 -27.98 3.46
C ARG A 164 5.90 -27.80 2.97
N TYR A 165 6.25 -26.61 2.51
CA TYR A 165 7.51 -26.33 1.81
C TYR A 165 8.39 -25.29 2.51
N GLY A 166 8.01 -24.86 3.71
CA GLY A 166 8.73 -23.84 4.48
C GLY A 166 8.51 -22.42 3.99
N TRP A 167 8.98 -21.45 4.77
CA TRP A 167 8.86 -20.01 4.47
C TRP A 167 9.61 -19.60 3.19
N GLN A 168 10.67 -20.34 2.83
CA GLN A 168 11.45 -20.13 1.60
C GLN A 168 10.57 -20.16 0.35
N SER A 169 9.55 -21.04 0.35
CA SER A 169 8.60 -21.15 -0.76
C SER A 169 7.84 -19.86 -1.03
N GLY A 170 7.55 -19.07 0.01
CA GLY A 170 6.94 -17.74 -0.14
C GLY A 170 7.83 -16.80 -0.95
N PHE A 171 9.11 -16.73 -0.65
CA PHE A 171 10.07 -15.91 -1.40
C PHE A 171 10.32 -16.40 -2.83
N LEU A 172 10.36 -17.71 -3.04
CA LEU A 172 10.50 -18.28 -4.39
C LEU A 172 9.29 -17.92 -5.27
N ILE A 173 8.08 -17.98 -4.72
CA ILE A 173 6.87 -17.55 -5.43
C ILE A 173 6.91 -16.02 -5.63
N GLY A 174 7.42 -15.26 -4.65
CA GLY A 174 7.68 -13.82 -4.76
C GLY A 174 8.67 -13.44 -5.88
N ALA A 175 9.44 -14.39 -6.42
CA ALA A 175 10.30 -14.18 -7.59
C ALA A 175 9.58 -14.33 -8.94
N LEU A 176 8.38 -14.93 -8.98
CA LEU A 176 7.63 -15.14 -10.23
C LEU A 176 7.33 -13.87 -11.04
N PRO A 177 7.19 -12.67 -10.44
CA PRO A 177 7.04 -11.45 -11.21
C PRO A 177 8.16 -11.18 -12.21
N ALA A 178 9.37 -11.76 -12.03
CA ALA A 178 10.42 -11.70 -13.05
C ALA A 178 9.98 -12.29 -14.40
N LEU A 179 9.19 -13.36 -14.38
CA LEU A 179 8.60 -13.95 -15.61
C LEU A 179 7.55 -13.02 -16.21
N TYR A 180 6.81 -12.32 -15.37
CA TYR A 180 5.85 -11.32 -15.82
C TYR A 180 6.52 -10.09 -16.46
N ALA A 181 7.72 -9.73 -16.04
CA ALA A 181 8.51 -8.68 -16.68
C ALA A 181 8.78 -8.96 -18.17
N ILE A 182 8.95 -10.23 -18.54
CA ILE A 182 9.12 -10.64 -19.96
C ILE A 182 7.86 -10.30 -20.74
N TYR A 183 6.68 -10.61 -20.20
CA TYR A 183 5.40 -10.26 -20.82
C TYR A 183 5.21 -8.73 -20.92
N LEU A 184 5.53 -7.98 -19.86
CA LEU A 184 5.43 -6.52 -19.85
C LEU A 184 6.33 -5.87 -20.89
N ARG A 185 7.52 -6.43 -21.14
CA ARG A 185 8.46 -5.94 -22.16
C ARG A 185 7.81 -5.86 -23.54
N THR A 186 6.95 -6.80 -23.88
CA THR A 186 6.26 -6.86 -25.19
C THR A 186 4.92 -6.13 -25.20
N SER A 187 4.30 -5.94 -24.05
CA SER A 187 2.89 -5.51 -23.92
C SER A 187 2.71 -4.03 -23.65
N ILE A 188 3.68 -3.38 -23.00
CA ILE A 188 3.61 -1.96 -22.63
C ILE A 188 4.51 -1.14 -23.58
N GLN A 189 3.98 0.01 -23.99
CA GLN A 189 4.72 1.03 -24.75
C GLN A 189 4.71 2.34 -23.97
N ASP A 190 5.79 3.12 -24.08
CA ASP A 190 5.82 4.46 -23.51
C ASP A 190 4.77 5.35 -24.17
N PRO A 191 4.01 6.16 -23.40
CA PRO A 191 3.01 7.06 -23.97
C PRO A 191 3.61 8.04 -24.97
N PRO A 192 2.89 8.38 -26.08
CA PRO A 192 3.38 9.34 -27.08
C PRO A 192 3.78 10.69 -26.46
N ARG A 193 3.06 11.14 -25.44
CA ARG A 193 3.33 12.38 -24.70
C ARG A 193 4.68 12.40 -23.98
N PHE A 194 5.33 11.25 -23.78
CA PHE A 194 6.67 11.18 -23.18
C PHE A 194 7.71 11.90 -24.07
N LYS A 195 7.60 11.79 -25.39
CA LYS A 195 8.51 12.44 -26.36
C LYS A 195 8.29 13.95 -26.44
N GLU A 196 7.05 14.42 -26.31
CA GLU A 196 6.67 15.84 -26.41
C GLU A 196 7.03 16.64 -25.16
N ARG A 197 6.88 16.06 -23.98
CA ARG A 197 7.15 16.73 -22.69
C ARG A 197 8.63 16.85 -22.31
N ARG A 198 9.55 16.32 -23.08
CA ARG A 198 10.99 16.41 -22.80
C ARG A 198 11.51 17.85 -22.78
N THR A 199 10.81 18.77 -23.42
CA THR A 199 11.15 20.20 -23.56
C THR A 199 10.52 21.11 -22.48
N GLU A 200 9.38 20.73 -21.86
CA GLU A 200 8.64 21.60 -20.93
C GLU A 200 8.99 21.39 -19.43
N ARG A 201 9.94 20.54 -19.11
CA ARG A 201 10.13 19.96 -17.77
C ARG A 201 11.08 20.71 -16.83
N ASN A 202 11.36 21.99 -17.05
CA ASN A 202 12.38 22.75 -16.31
C ASN A 202 11.86 23.56 -15.11
N GLU A 203 10.68 23.27 -14.54
CA GLU A 203 10.37 23.88 -13.25
C GLU A 203 11.11 23.16 -12.10
N PRO A 204 11.92 23.91 -11.30
CA PRO A 204 12.64 23.33 -10.16
C PRO A 204 11.66 22.66 -9.18
N LEU A 205 11.99 21.46 -8.70
CA LEU A 205 11.21 20.74 -7.70
C LEU A 205 10.86 21.59 -6.48
N LEU A 206 11.79 22.48 -6.08
CA LEU A 206 11.58 23.41 -4.98
C LEU A 206 10.42 24.39 -5.23
N ARG A 207 10.21 24.84 -6.46
CA ARG A 207 9.10 25.72 -6.83
C ARG A 207 7.76 24.97 -6.76
N LYS A 208 7.73 23.74 -7.25
CA LYS A 208 6.55 22.87 -7.15
C LYS A 208 6.20 22.51 -5.71
N PHE A 209 7.22 22.30 -4.86
CA PHE A 209 7.04 22.11 -3.43
C PHE A 209 6.42 23.35 -2.77
N LYS A 210 6.90 24.54 -3.09
CA LYS A 210 6.33 25.79 -2.57
C LYS A 210 4.88 26.01 -3.00
N SER A 211 4.48 25.55 -4.19
CA SER A 211 3.11 25.73 -4.71
C SER A 211 2.03 25.05 -3.85
N VAL A 212 2.32 23.90 -3.25
CA VAL A 212 1.37 23.20 -2.38
C VAL A 212 1.26 23.82 -0.98
N TRP A 213 2.20 24.71 -0.61
CA TRP A 213 2.24 25.40 0.68
C TRP A 213 1.74 26.85 0.61
N THR A 214 1.18 27.29 -0.50
CA THR A 214 0.51 28.59 -0.60
C THR A 214 -0.66 28.68 0.37
N ALA A 215 -1.07 29.90 0.74
CA ALA A 215 -2.15 30.11 1.70
C ALA A 215 -3.45 29.39 1.32
N GLU A 216 -3.71 29.26 0.01
CA GLU A 216 -4.89 28.62 -0.56
C GLU A 216 -4.89 27.09 -0.31
N TYR A 217 -3.74 26.41 -0.49
CA TYR A 217 -3.67 24.94 -0.43
C TYR A 217 -3.07 24.39 0.86
N ARG A 218 -2.46 25.26 1.70
CA ARG A 218 -1.81 24.85 2.94
C ARG A 218 -2.71 24.04 3.87
N ARG A 219 -4.00 24.41 3.98
CA ARG A 219 -4.97 23.68 4.80
C ARG A 219 -5.18 22.26 4.28
N SER A 220 -5.39 22.11 2.97
CA SER A 220 -5.55 20.80 2.32
C SER A 220 -4.26 19.97 2.40
N THR A 221 -3.10 20.60 2.23
CA THR A 221 -1.79 19.93 2.31
C THR A 221 -1.54 19.39 3.72
N ILE A 222 -1.76 20.18 4.77
CA ILE A 222 -1.62 19.73 6.18
C ILE A 222 -2.57 18.55 6.45
N MET A 223 -3.84 18.70 6.07
CA MET A 223 -4.82 17.65 6.25
C MET A 223 -4.41 16.35 5.55
N LEU A 224 -3.99 16.43 4.29
CA LEU A 224 -3.55 15.26 3.52
C LEU A 224 -2.30 14.61 4.10
N TRP A 225 -1.32 15.39 4.57
CA TRP A 225 -0.11 14.84 5.20
C TRP A 225 -0.45 14.08 6.47
N ILE A 226 -1.33 14.63 7.33
CA ILE A 226 -1.81 13.93 8.53
C ILE A 226 -2.57 12.67 8.12
N LEU A 227 -3.50 12.76 7.17
CA LEU A 227 -4.29 11.62 6.69
C LEU A 227 -3.38 10.50 6.16
N TRP A 228 -2.49 10.81 5.23
CA TRP A 228 -1.59 9.84 4.64
C TRP A 228 -0.66 9.21 5.68
N PHE A 229 -0.08 10.01 6.57
CA PHE A 229 0.77 9.49 7.63
C PHE A 229 0.00 8.52 8.53
N THR A 230 -1.17 8.92 9.04
CA THR A 230 -1.94 8.10 10.00
C THR A 230 -2.50 6.82 9.38
N VAL A 231 -2.97 6.89 8.13
CA VAL A 231 -3.49 5.71 7.42
C VAL A 231 -2.35 4.73 7.11
N VAL A 232 -1.23 5.20 6.56
CA VAL A 232 -0.10 4.34 6.21
C VAL A 232 0.57 3.79 7.48
N PHE A 233 0.74 4.62 8.52
CA PHE A 233 1.26 4.21 9.83
C PHE A 233 0.42 3.08 10.43
N SER A 234 -0.90 3.26 10.51
CA SER A 234 -1.78 2.26 11.09
C SER A 234 -1.86 1.00 10.22
N TYR A 235 -1.93 1.14 8.90
CA TYR A 235 -1.99 0.02 7.99
C TYR A 235 -0.75 -0.89 8.11
N TYR A 236 0.44 -0.34 7.88
CA TYR A 236 1.68 -1.14 7.94
C TYR A 236 1.96 -1.66 9.35
N GLY A 237 1.69 -0.86 10.39
CA GLY A 237 1.84 -1.28 11.78
C GLY A 237 0.92 -2.43 12.17
N MET A 238 -0.32 -2.44 11.72
CA MET A 238 -1.27 -3.52 12.05
C MET A 238 -1.09 -4.73 11.11
N PHE A 239 -1.20 -4.52 9.79
CA PHE A 239 -1.29 -5.65 8.85
C PHE A 239 0.00 -6.45 8.72
N LEU A 240 1.18 -5.82 8.78
CA LEU A 240 2.45 -6.56 8.78
C LEU A 240 2.65 -7.40 10.04
N TRP A 241 2.00 -7.04 11.14
CA TRP A 241 2.09 -7.75 12.41
C TRP A 241 0.94 -8.72 12.66
N LEU A 242 -0.14 -8.73 11.86
CA LEU A 242 -1.32 -9.58 12.09
C LEU A 242 -0.98 -11.06 12.33
N PRO A 243 -0.23 -11.76 11.45
CA PRO A 243 0.10 -13.17 11.69
C PRO A 243 0.94 -13.35 12.94
N THR A 244 1.92 -12.47 13.18
CA THR A 244 2.79 -12.51 14.37
C THR A 244 1.97 -12.28 15.66
N VAL A 245 1.05 -11.31 15.67
CA VAL A 245 0.16 -11.05 16.81
C VAL A 245 -0.72 -12.25 17.11
N MET A 246 -1.22 -12.95 16.08
CA MET A 246 -2.00 -14.18 16.28
C MET A 246 -1.19 -15.28 16.94
N VAL A 247 0.08 -15.47 16.50
CA VAL A 247 1.01 -16.42 17.14
C VAL A 247 1.27 -16.03 18.61
N MET A 248 1.51 -14.74 18.88
CA MET A 248 1.73 -14.24 20.24
C MET A 248 0.52 -14.39 21.16
N LYS A 249 -0.70 -14.39 20.59
CA LYS A 249 -1.94 -14.70 21.32
C LYS A 249 -2.16 -16.20 21.53
N GLY A 250 -1.20 -17.06 21.17
CA GLY A 250 -1.20 -18.51 21.44
C GLY A 250 -1.80 -19.37 20.33
N PHE A 251 -2.12 -18.82 19.17
CA PHE A 251 -2.56 -19.65 18.03
C PHE A 251 -1.36 -20.30 17.34
N SER A 252 -1.55 -21.53 16.82
CA SER A 252 -0.53 -22.15 15.98
C SER A 252 -0.32 -21.33 14.70
N LEU A 253 0.88 -21.45 14.11
CA LEU A 253 1.25 -20.70 12.90
C LEU A 253 0.24 -20.92 11.77
N VAL A 254 -0.17 -22.18 11.53
CA VAL A 254 -1.14 -22.52 10.47
C VAL A 254 -2.52 -21.91 10.74
N LYS A 255 -3.01 -21.94 11.98
CA LYS A 255 -4.28 -21.28 12.34
C LYS A 255 -4.17 -19.77 12.22
N SER A 256 -3.04 -19.18 12.55
CA SER A 256 -2.79 -17.75 12.36
C SER A 256 -2.90 -17.36 10.88
N PHE A 257 -2.31 -18.13 9.99
CA PHE A 257 -2.40 -17.92 8.55
C PHE A 257 -3.84 -18.07 8.03
N GLN A 258 -4.56 -19.11 8.48
CA GLN A 258 -5.97 -19.33 8.15
C GLN A 258 -6.84 -18.14 8.56
N TYR A 259 -6.69 -17.65 9.77
CA TYR A 259 -7.51 -16.55 10.29
C TYR A 259 -7.21 -15.24 9.57
N VAL A 260 -5.93 -14.94 9.30
CA VAL A 260 -5.56 -13.76 8.52
C VAL A 260 -6.06 -13.87 7.09
N LEU A 261 -6.08 -15.05 6.47
CA LEU A 261 -6.69 -15.25 5.16
C LEU A 261 -8.17 -14.85 5.16
N ILE A 262 -8.94 -15.33 6.15
CA ILE A 262 -10.37 -14.99 6.29
C ILE A 262 -10.56 -13.48 6.43
N MET A 263 -9.75 -12.82 7.27
CA MET A 263 -9.79 -11.37 7.47
C MET A 263 -9.46 -10.60 6.18
N THR A 264 -8.47 -11.08 5.44
CA THR A 264 -8.01 -10.42 4.20
C THR A 264 -9.04 -10.46 3.08
N LEU A 265 -9.87 -11.50 3.01
CA LEU A 265 -10.96 -11.58 2.03
C LEU A 265 -11.95 -10.41 2.14
N ALA A 266 -12.09 -9.82 3.34
CA ALA A 266 -12.96 -8.67 3.56
C ALA A 266 -12.44 -7.36 2.94
N GLN A 267 -11.17 -7.31 2.52
CA GLN A 267 -10.58 -6.14 1.88
C GLN A 267 -11.29 -5.79 0.55
N LEU A 268 -11.60 -6.80 -0.27
CA LEU A 268 -12.26 -6.58 -1.56
C LEU A 268 -13.63 -5.88 -1.42
N PRO A 269 -14.61 -6.42 -0.66
CA PRO A 269 -15.87 -5.72 -0.47
C PRO A 269 -15.69 -4.36 0.21
N GLY A 270 -14.66 -4.16 1.04
CA GLY A 270 -14.31 -2.88 1.63
C GLY A 270 -14.01 -1.81 0.56
N TYR A 271 -13.19 -2.13 -0.43
CA TYR A 271 -12.91 -1.23 -1.55
C TYR A 271 -14.16 -0.90 -2.38
N PHE A 272 -14.94 -1.92 -2.76
CA PHE A 272 -16.10 -1.72 -3.63
C PHE A 272 -17.22 -0.94 -2.94
N THR A 273 -17.47 -1.20 -1.65
CA THR A 273 -18.46 -0.44 -0.88
C THR A 273 -18.02 1.00 -0.66
N ALA A 274 -16.74 1.25 -0.37
CA ALA A 274 -16.21 2.60 -0.30
C ALA A 274 -16.37 3.34 -1.64
N ALA A 275 -15.99 2.71 -2.76
CA ALA A 275 -16.16 3.28 -4.09
C ALA A 275 -17.62 3.64 -4.43
N TYR A 276 -18.57 2.83 -3.98
CA TYR A 276 -20.00 3.12 -4.13
C TYR A 276 -20.45 4.29 -3.24
N PHE A 277 -20.04 4.27 -1.97
CA PHE A 277 -20.51 5.25 -1.01
C PHE A 277 -19.89 6.63 -1.19
N ILE A 278 -18.63 6.74 -1.68
CA ILE A 278 -18.03 8.05 -1.96
C ILE A 278 -18.79 8.83 -3.03
N GLU A 279 -19.40 8.14 -4.00
CA GLU A 279 -20.24 8.79 -5.00
C GLU A 279 -21.63 9.18 -4.45
N ARG A 280 -22.15 8.42 -3.47
CA ARG A 280 -23.50 8.64 -2.91
C ARG A 280 -23.51 9.63 -1.76
N PHE A 281 -22.56 9.56 -0.83
CA PHE A 281 -22.53 10.34 0.41
C PHE A 281 -21.39 11.38 0.45
N GLY A 282 -20.49 11.34 -0.52
CA GLY A 282 -19.33 12.24 -0.58
C GLY A 282 -18.06 11.63 0.00
N ARG A 283 -16.93 12.23 -0.41
CA ARG A 283 -15.59 11.72 -0.07
C ARG A 283 -15.29 11.90 1.41
N LYS A 284 -15.54 13.09 1.93
CA LYS A 284 -15.28 13.45 3.32
C LYS A 284 -16.04 12.57 4.30
N PHE A 285 -17.35 12.41 4.09
CA PHE A 285 -18.19 11.61 4.99
C PHE A 285 -17.74 10.14 5.03
N VAL A 286 -17.51 9.54 3.88
CA VAL A 286 -17.10 8.12 3.79
C VAL A 286 -15.73 7.92 4.42
N LEU A 287 -14.74 8.78 4.14
CA LEU A 287 -13.43 8.70 4.75
C LEU A 287 -13.49 8.75 6.27
N VAL A 288 -14.18 9.75 6.83
CA VAL A 288 -14.30 9.89 8.30
C VAL A 288 -15.00 8.68 8.91
N SER A 289 -16.10 8.21 8.32
CA SER A 289 -16.85 7.05 8.83
C SER A 289 -16.01 5.76 8.77
N TYR A 290 -15.32 5.51 7.67
CA TYR A 290 -14.48 4.32 7.51
C TYR A 290 -13.26 4.35 8.43
N LEU A 291 -12.64 5.51 8.62
CA LEU A 291 -11.54 5.67 9.57
C LEU A 291 -12.00 5.43 11.01
N LEU A 292 -13.12 6.02 11.43
CA LEU A 292 -13.64 5.81 12.79
C LEU A 292 -14.01 4.34 13.04
N LEU A 293 -14.63 3.68 12.06
CA LEU A 293 -14.94 2.25 12.17
C LEU A 293 -13.65 1.41 12.19
N THR A 294 -12.65 1.75 11.38
CA THR A 294 -11.32 1.11 11.45
C THR A 294 -10.72 1.24 12.85
N ALA A 295 -10.79 2.43 13.45
CA ALA A 295 -10.27 2.68 14.80
C ALA A 295 -10.98 1.80 15.84
N LEU A 296 -12.31 1.71 15.80
CA LEU A 296 -13.09 0.86 16.71
C LEU A 296 -12.73 -0.62 16.57
N PHE A 297 -12.65 -1.12 15.33
CA PHE A 297 -12.27 -2.51 15.07
C PHE A 297 -10.81 -2.79 15.45
N ALA A 298 -9.91 -1.81 15.38
CA ALA A 298 -8.53 -1.95 15.86
C ALA A 298 -8.48 -2.19 17.38
N VAL A 299 -9.22 -1.41 18.18
CA VAL A 299 -9.30 -1.61 19.64
C VAL A 299 -9.93 -2.96 19.95
N TRP A 300 -11.02 -3.32 19.27
CA TRP A 300 -11.65 -4.61 19.45
C TRP A 300 -10.70 -5.77 19.15
N PHE A 301 -9.96 -5.70 18.03
CA PHE A 301 -8.96 -6.71 17.67
C PHE A 301 -7.86 -6.84 18.72
N GLY A 302 -7.32 -5.72 19.20
CA GLY A 302 -6.28 -5.70 20.23
C GLY A 302 -6.72 -6.39 21.52
N SER A 303 -7.95 -6.14 21.96
CA SER A 303 -8.52 -6.63 23.23
C SER A 303 -9.19 -8.01 23.12
N ALA A 304 -9.47 -8.51 21.91
CA ALA A 304 -10.17 -9.76 21.71
C ALA A 304 -9.37 -10.97 22.25
N ALA A 305 -10.05 -11.83 23.04
CA ALA A 305 -9.45 -13.01 23.66
C ALA A 305 -9.82 -14.31 22.94
N SER A 306 -11.02 -14.39 22.32
CA SER A 306 -11.48 -15.59 21.63
C SER A 306 -11.19 -15.54 20.14
N ALA A 307 -11.00 -16.71 19.50
CA ALA A 307 -10.78 -16.81 18.06
C ALA A 307 -11.91 -16.16 17.24
N GLY A 308 -13.17 -16.40 17.61
CA GLY A 308 -14.32 -15.80 16.94
C GLY A 308 -14.32 -14.27 17.01
N SER A 309 -14.03 -13.71 18.18
CA SER A 309 -13.92 -12.26 18.38
C SER A 309 -12.76 -11.65 17.59
N LEU A 310 -11.60 -12.30 17.55
CA LEU A 310 -10.44 -11.89 16.75
C LEU A 310 -10.74 -11.87 15.25
N ILE A 311 -11.37 -12.94 14.75
CA ILE A 311 -11.74 -13.03 13.32
C ILE A 311 -12.77 -11.94 12.98
N ALA A 312 -13.82 -11.77 13.78
CA ALA A 312 -14.84 -10.76 13.54
C ALA A 312 -14.26 -9.34 13.55
N ALA A 313 -13.42 -9.03 14.55
CA ALA A 313 -12.73 -7.75 14.63
C ALA A 313 -11.76 -7.53 13.44
N GLY A 314 -11.02 -8.57 13.06
CA GLY A 314 -10.08 -8.51 11.94
C GLY A 314 -10.77 -8.38 10.57
N ILE A 315 -11.94 -8.97 10.38
CA ILE A 315 -12.80 -8.77 9.20
C ILE A 315 -13.22 -7.31 9.10
N GLY A 316 -13.75 -6.74 10.20
CA GLY A 316 -14.14 -5.34 10.22
C GLY A 316 -12.96 -4.39 10.00
N LEU A 317 -11.83 -4.67 10.65
CA LEU A 317 -10.58 -3.94 10.48
C LEU A 317 -10.13 -3.93 9.02
N SER A 318 -10.08 -5.09 8.37
CA SER A 318 -9.69 -5.24 6.97
C SER A 318 -10.66 -4.53 6.02
N PHE A 319 -11.96 -4.66 6.25
CA PHE A 319 -13.00 -4.07 5.42
C PHE A 319 -12.93 -2.53 5.43
N PHE A 320 -12.94 -1.92 6.61
CA PHE A 320 -13.01 -0.47 6.73
C PHE A 320 -11.68 0.21 6.43
N ASN A 321 -10.55 -0.39 6.83
CA ASN A 321 -9.23 0.20 6.56
C ASN A 321 -8.94 0.29 5.07
N LEU A 322 -9.18 -0.78 4.31
CA LEU A 322 -8.94 -0.79 2.86
C LEU A 322 -9.96 0.06 2.10
N GLY A 323 -11.20 0.16 2.60
CA GLY A 323 -12.17 1.11 2.09
C GLY A 323 -11.72 2.57 2.30
N ALA A 324 -11.19 2.91 3.48
CA ALA A 324 -10.61 4.22 3.74
C ALA A 324 -9.36 4.48 2.86
N TRP A 325 -8.52 3.47 2.65
CA TRP A 325 -7.37 3.54 1.74
C TRP A 325 -7.79 3.93 0.32
N GLY A 326 -8.76 3.24 -0.27
CA GLY A 326 -9.30 3.57 -1.59
C GLY A 326 -9.91 4.97 -1.65
N GLY A 327 -10.69 5.35 -0.61
CA GLY A 327 -11.25 6.69 -0.47
C GLY A 327 -10.19 7.78 -0.40
N MET A 328 -9.08 7.56 0.31
CA MET A 328 -7.95 8.49 0.41
C MET A 328 -7.28 8.72 -0.95
N TYR A 329 -7.05 7.65 -1.73
CA TYR A 329 -6.49 7.76 -3.07
C TYR A 329 -7.39 8.51 -4.04
N ALA A 330 -8.71 8.33 -3.94
CA ALA A 330 -9.67 9.08 -4.74
C ALA A 330 -9.75 10.57 -4.34
N TYR A 331 -9.74 10.86 -3.04
CA TYR A 331 -9.90 12.20 -2.49
C TYR A 331 -8.68 13.10 -2.70
N THR A 332 -7.47 12.56 -2.55
CA THR A 332 -6.22 13.33 -2.55
C THR A 332 -6.02 14.17 -3.81
N PRO A 333 -6.15 13.63 -5.04
CA PRO A 333 -5.95 14.42 -6.26
C PRO A 333 -7.03 15.46 -6.51
N GLU A 334 -8.22 15.32 -5.93
CA GLU A 334 -9.34 16.26 -6.09
C GLU A 334 -9.11 17.58 -5.35
N LEU A 335 -8.17 17.62 -4.40
CA LEU A 335 -7.87 18.80 -3.58
C LEU A 335 -6.81 19.73 -4.18
N TYR A 336 -6.21 19.36 -5.32
CA TYR A 336 -5.21 20.16 -6.00
C TYR A 336 -5.58 20.47 -7.44
N PRO A 337 -5.26 21.68 -7.94
CA PRO A 337 -5.47 22.04 -9.34
C PRO A 337 -4.56 21.22 -10.25
N THR A 338 -4.95 21.08 -11.51
CA THR A 338 -4.27 20.26 -12.52
C THR A 338 -2.79 20.57 -12.64
N LYS A 339 -2.40 21.84 -12.48
CA LYS A 339 -1.03 22.34 -12.62
C LYS A 339 -0.02 21.64 -11.70
N PHE A 340 -0.40 21.32 -10.44
CA PHE A 340 0.49 20.65 -9.48
C PHE A 340 -0.16 19.50 -8.71
N ARG A 341 -1.27 18.95 -9.23
CA ARG A 341 -2.02 17.81 -8.66
C ARG A 341 -1.13 16.60 -8.40
N SER A 342 -0.33 16.19 -9.39
CA SER A 342 0.58 15.06 -9.26
C SER A 342 1.68 15.33 -8.22
N THR A 343 2.16 16.55 -8.12
CA THR A 343 3.14 16.95 -7.11
C THR A 343 2.53 16.89 -5.71
N GLY A 344 1.35 17.47 -5.50
CA GLY A 344 0.67 17.47 -4.21
C GLY A 344 0.33 16.06 -3.73
N THR A 345 -0.22 15.24 -4.62
CA THR A 345 -0.52 13.82 -4.32
C THR A 345 0.74 13.03 -4.01
N GLY A 346 1.80 13.20 -4.80
CA GLY A 346 3.06 12.50 -4.59
C GLY A 346 3.76 12.89 -3.29
N LEU A 347 3.73 14.17 -2.91
CA LEU A 347 4.29 14.64 -1.63
C LEU A 347 3.52 14.09 -0.43
N ALA A 348 2.18 14.06 -0.49
CA ALA A 348 1.35 13.50 0.57
C ALA A 348 1.63 11.99 0.73
N ALA A 349 1.67 11.24 -0.38
CA ALA A 349 2.00 9.82 -0.37
C ALA A 349 3.41 9.55 0.16
N SER A 350 4.40 10.37 -0.24
CA SER A 350 5.79 10.25 0.24
C SER A 350 5.89 10.49 1.75
N PHE A 351 5.16 11.48 2.27
CA PHE A 351 5.10 11.74 3.71
C PHE A 351 4.44 10.57 4.46
N GLY A 352 3.37 10.00 3.90
CA GLY A 352 2.73 8.81 4.45
C GLY A 352 3.67 7.61 4.58
N ARG A 353 4.63 7.42 3.65
CA ARG A 353 5.60 6.32 3.71
C ARG A 353 6.50 6.39 4.95
N VAL A 354 6.75 7.57 5.51
CA VAL A 354 7.45 7.73 6.78
C VAL A 354 6.72 6.97 7.89
N GLY A 355 5.37 7.03 7.92
CA GLY A 355 4.55 6.23 8.83
C GLY A 355 4.74 4.73 8.62
N GLY A 356 4.82 4.28 7.36
CA GLY A 356 5.06 2.88 7.01
C GLY A 356 6.45 2.36 7.40
N VAL A 357 7.44 3.23 7.54
CA VAL A 357 8.77 2.89 8.07
C VAL A 357 8.74 2.81 9.60
N ILE A 358 8.15 3.82 10.24
CA ILE A 358 8.19 3.95 11.70
C ILE A 358 7.30 2.89 12.38
N ALA A 359 6.10 2.63 11.85
CA ALA A 359 5.11 1.83 12.55
C ALA A 359 5.53 0.39 12.85
N PRO A 360 6.02 -0.41 11.88
CA PRO A 360 6.40 -1.79 12.18
C PRO A 360 7.56 -1.89 13.17
N PHE A 361 8.53 -0.96 13.07
CA PHE A 361 9.63 -0.88 14.03
C PHE A 361 9.14 -0.51 15.43
N LEU A 362 8.27 0.50 15.52
CA LEU A 362 7.70 0.94 16.80
C LEU A 362 6.90 -0.15 17.49
N VAL A 363 6.13 -0.94 16.75
CA VAL A 363 5.42 -2.11 17.29
C VAL A 363 6.39 -3.11 17.90
N GLY A 364 7.45 -3.48 17.17
CA GLY A 364 8.46 -4.40 17.67
C GLY A 364 9.18 -3.87 18.92
N TRP A 365 9.51 -2.58 18.92
CA TRP A 365 10.16 -1.91 20.04
C TRP A 365 9.27 -1.82 21.30
N LEU A 366 7.96 -1.56 21.13
CA LEU A 366 7.00 -1.54 22.23
C LEU A 366 6.80 -2.94 22.83
N ILE A 367 6.61 -3.95 21.96
CA ILE A 367 6.41 -5.34 22.41
C ILE A 367 7.67 -5.87 23.14
N ALA A 368 8.87 -5.53 22.66
CA ALA A 368 10.12 -5.89 23.33
C ALA A 368 10.28 -5.27 24.74
N ARG A 369 9.48 -4.27 25.05
CA ARG A 369 9.41 -3.62 26.39
C ARG A 369 8.17 -4.00 27.18
N ASP A 370 7.60 -5.16 26.90
CA ASP A 370 6.44 -5.72 27.56
C ASP A 370 5.16 -4.87 27.47
N VAL A 371 5.10 -3.96 26.48
CA VAL A 371 3.86 -3.24 26.19
C VAL A 371 2.84 -4.23 25.63
N SER A 372 1.69 -4.29 26.24
CA SER A 372 0.64 -5.25 25.87
C SER A 372 0.08 -5.00 24.46
N ILE A 373 -0.34 -6.06 23.78
CA ILE A 373 -0.97 -5.97 22.44
C ILE A 373 -2.15 -5.00 22.42
N PRO A 374 -3.09 -5.01 23.42
CA PRO A 374 -4.15 -4.02 23.47
C PRO A 374 -3.65 -2.58 23.47
N ALA A 375 -2.58 -2.27 24.21
CA ALA A 375 -2.01 -0.92 24.28
C ALA A 375 -1.42 -0.49 22.93
N VAL A 376 -0.78 -1.40 22.19
CA VAL A 376 -0.28 -1.15 20.83
C VAL A 376 -1.46 -0.81 19.89
N PHE A 377 -2.58 -1.53 19.99
CA PHE A 377 -3.76 -1.25 19.16
C PHE A 377 -4.49 0.04 19.55
N ILE A 378 -4.43 0.46 20.82
CA ILE A 378 -4.89 1.78 21.27
C ILE A 378 -4.05 2.91 20.62
N LEU A 379 -2.74 2.71 20.44
CA LEU A 379 -1.91 3.66 19.70
C LEU A 379 -2.40 3.84 18.26
N PHE A 380 -2.74 2.74 17.59
CA PHE A 380 -3.30 2.81 16.23
C PHE A 380 -4.69 3.46 16.22
N PHE A 381 -5.54 3.15 17.20
CA PHE A 381 -6.81 3.84 17.36
C PHE A 381 -6.61 5.36 17.45
N ALA A 382 -5.73 5.83 18.33
CA ALA A 382 -5.45 7.25 18.49
C ALA A 382 -4.93 7.89 17.19
N SER A 383 -4.01 7.21 16.50
CA SER A 383 -3.48 7.68 15.22
C SER A 383 -4.58 7.81 14.17
N ILE A 384 -5.44 6.80 14.01
CA ILE A 384 -6.53 6.80 13.02
C ILE A 384 -7.55 7.89 13.34
N VAL A 385 -7.88 8.08 14.62
CA VAL A 385 -8.79 9.15 15.07
C VAL A 385 -8.21 10.53 14.72
N VAL A 386 -6.91 10.74 14.90
CA VAL A 386 -6.25 12.00 14.47
C VAL A 386 -6.42 12.20 12.96
N GLY A 387 -6.26 11.16 12.15
CA GLY A 387 -6.51 11.21 10.70
C GLY A 387 -7.98 11.56 10.37
N ALA A 388 -8.92 10.92 11.04
CA ALA A 388 -10.36 11.20 10.88
C ALA A 388 -10.72 12.63 11.26
N LEU A 389 -10.18 13.12 12.39
CA LEU A 389 -10.37 14.51 12.84
C LEU A 389 -9.75 15.51 11.86
N ALA A 390 -8.57 15.21 11.32
CA ALA A 390 -7.94 16.07 10.32
C ALA A 390 -8.84 16.22 9.09
N VAL A 391 -9.40 15.12 8.58
CA VAL A 391 -10.35 15.16 7.45
C VAL A 391 -11.62 15.91 7.85
N TRP A 392 -12.17 15.66 9.03
CA TRP A 392 -13.40 16.31 9.47
C TRP A 392 -13.23 17.81 9.64
N LEU A 393 -12.19 18.27 10.31
CA LEU A 393 -12.00 19.68 10.65
C LEU A 393 -11.39 20.50 9.49
N LEU A 394 -10.45 19.90 8.76
CA LEU A 394 -9.70 20.62 7.73
C LEU A 394 -10.13 20.25 6.30
N GLY A 395 -10.74 19.08 6.10
CA GLY A 395 -11.16 18.62 4.78
C GLY A 395 -12.35 19.37 4.23
N THR A 396 -12.40 19.50 2.91
CA THR A 396 -13.53 20.05 2.16
C THR A 396 -14.20 18.93 1.37
N GLU A 397 -15.54 18.95 1.25
CA GLU A 397 -16.22 17.96 0.40
C GLU A 397 -16.00 18.30 -1.08
N THR A 398 -15.63 17.30 -1.85
CA THR A 398 -15.31 17.42 -3.28
C THR A 398 -16.34 16.80 -4.21
N LYS A 399 -17.38 16.15 -3.65
CA LYS A 399 -18.44 15.53 -4.43
C LYS A 399 -19.11 16.54 -5.36
N GLY A 400 -19.16 16.20 -6.66
CA GLY A 400 -19.83 17.04 -7.67
C GLY A 400 -19.10 18.33 -8.02
N ARG A 401 -17.88 18.56 -7.52
CA ARG A 401 -17.06 19.71 -7.94
C ARG A 401 -16.29 19.36 -9.21
N GLU A 402 -16.28 20.30 -10.15
CA GLU A 402 -15.34 20.23 -11.26
C GLU A 402 -13.91 20.36 -10.71
N LEU A 403 -13.00 19.61 -11.31
CA LEU A 403 -11.59 19.69 -10.94
C LEU A 403 -11.07 21.07 -11.31
N ALA A 404 -10.49 21.80 -10.35
CA ALA A 404 -9.86 23.09 -10.62
C ALA A 404 -8.74 22.92 -11.66
N ASP A 405 -8.72 23.82 -12.66
CA ASP A 405 -7.73 23.88 -13.71
C ASP A 405 -6.39 24.43 -13.22
#